data_d736550c82d7d60699d47f79355ba2b3
#
_entry.id   d736550c82d7d60699d47f79355ba2b3
#
_cell.length_a   1.000
_cell.length_b   1.000
_cell.length_c   1.000
_cell.angle_alpha   90.00
_cell.angle_beta   90.00
_cell.angle_gamma   90.00
#
_symmetry.space_group_name_H-M   'P 1'
#
loop_
_entity.id
_entity.type
_entity.pdbx_description
1 polymer ?
#
loop_
_entity_poly.entity_id
_entity_poly.type
_entity_poly.pdbx_seq_one_letter_code
_entity_poly.pdbx_strand_id
1 'polypeptide(L)'
;MQIFGPDIRFGVHSGPQNTSFQDYRDLWLRCEQLGYDWVSDFDHFYPIHSDPAGPQFEGMTLLSAMAAHTNRVRCAVLVLGVTYRHPAVLANMAATIDHVSGGRLELGMGAAWFELEHEQYGIPFPRIGARMDMLDEACQIIRSLWTQATTSFEGKHFQLKDARLEPKPVQDHLPLVIGGAGERRTLRIVAEHGDIWNTFYGDEDEYRHKLDVLARHCTDVGRDPADVRKSLTFRAILDEDEQVARDRARSLHGDPLPERLEKMMIVGTPEQCVERLRGYADLGVGDFLLGSMTPVDWQTIELVAESVAPTLKAAVTA
;
A
#
# COMPACT_ATOMS: atom_id res chain seq x y z
N MET A 1 17.43 8.73 -10.27
CA MET A 1 16.92 8.03 -11.50
C MET A 1 15.44 7.83 -11.32
N GLN A 2 14.63 8.47 -12.15
CA GLN A 2 13.17 8.38 -12.02
C GLN A 2 12.71 6.96 -12.39
N ILE A 3 12.28 6.19 -11.38
CA ILE A 3 11.89 4.78 -11.53
C ILE A 3 10.49 4.65 -12.13
N PHE A 4 9.67 5.68 -11.93
CA PHE A 4 8.27 5.72 -12.37
C PHE A 4 8.06 6.82 -13.40
N GLY A 5 7.17 6.56 -14.37
CA GLY A 5 6.68 7.59 -15.29
C GLY A 5 5.75 8.59 -14.58
N PRO A 6 5.38 9.70 -15.24
CA PRO A 6 4.46 10.70 -14.70
C PRO A 6 3.01 10.21 -14.63
N ASP A 7 2.71 9.05 -15.22
CA ASP A 7 1.34 8.56 -15.38
C ASP A 7 0.67 8.25 -14.05
N ILE A 8 -0.59 8.66 -13.93
CA ILE A 8 -1.45 8.27 -12.80
C ILE A 8 -1.80 6.79 -12.92
N ARG A 9 -1.64 6.06 -11.80
CA ARG A 9 -2.06 4.66 -11.68
C ARG A 9 -3.23 4.55 -10.70
N PHE A 10 -4.17 3.67 -11.03
CA PHE A 10 -5.26 3.28 -10.15
C PHE A 10 -5.14 1.83 -9.72
N GLY A 11 -5.41 1.56 -8.45
CA GLY A 11 -5.38 0.22 -7.88
C GLY A 11 -6.52 -0.04 -6.91
N VAL A 12 -6.64 -1.30 -6.51
CA VAL A 12 -7.55 -1.73 -5.45
C VAL A 12 -6.73 -2.31 -4.30
N HIS A 13 -6.96 -1.79 -3.09
CA HIS A 13 -6.39 -2.29 -1.85
C HIS A 13 -7.47 -3.02 -1.07
N SER A 14 -7.31 -4.32 -0.86
CA SER A 14 -8.28 -5.14 -0.13
C SER A 14 -7.58 -6.07 0.85
N GLY A 15 -8.22 -6.33 1.99
CA GLY A 15 -7.69 -7.27 2.97
C GLY A 15 -8.17 -8.70 2.74
N PRO A 16 -7.31 -9.70 2.98
CA PRO A 16 -7.67 -11.12 2.86
C PRO A 16 -8.44 -11.63 4.08
N GLN A 17 -9.40 -10.83 4.53
CA GLN A 17 -10.21 -11.07 5.73
C GLN A 17 -11.68 -11.31 5.38
N ASN A 18 -12.35 -12.14 6.19
CA ASN A 18 -13.80 -12.43 6.06
C ASN A 18 -14.21 -12.80 4.62
N THR A 19 -13.36 -13.53 3.91
CA THR A 19 -13.54 -13.93 2.53
C THR A 19 -13.10 -15.36 2.30
N SER A 20 -13.49 -15.97 1.19
CA SER A 20 -12.91 -17.22 0.69
C SER A 20 -11.73 -16.93 -0.23
N PHE A 21 -10.82 -17.90 -0.39
CA PHE A 21 -9.74 -17.79 -1.38
C PHE A 21 -10.29 -17.57 -2.80
N GLN A 22 -11.41 -18.22 -3.11
CA GLN A 22 -12.07 -18.13 -4.41
C GLN A 22 -12.52 -16.70 -4.70
N ASP A 23 -13.28 -16.09 -3.79
CA ASP A 23 -13.80 -14.73 -3.94
C ASP A 23 -12.65 -13.71 -3.99
N TYR A 24 -11.60 -13.94 -3.20
CA TYR A 24 -10.46 -13.04 -3.17
C TYR A 24 -9.62 -13.13 -4.46
N ARG A 25 -9.43 -14.32 -5.02
CA ARG A 25 -8.82 -14.53 -6.34
C ARG A 25 -9.66 -13.86 -7.44
N ASP A 26 -10.97 -14.02 -7.39
CA ASP A 26 -11.88 -13.46 -8.40
C ASP A 26 -11.86 -11.91 -8.35
N LEU A 27 -11.63 -11.31 -7.16
CA LEU A 27 -11.38 -9.88 -7.03
C LEU A 27 -10.13 -9.46 -7.84
N TRP A 28 -8.99 -10.15 -7.68
CA TRP A 28 -7.77 -9.80 -8.43
C TRP A 28 -7.98 -9.88 -9.94
N LEU A 29 -8.59 -10.97 -10.40
CA LEU A 29 -8.85 -11.19 -11.82
C LEU A 29 -9.84 -10.16 -12.39
N ARG A 30 -10.87 -9.79 -11.64
CA ARG A 30 -11.82 -8.77 -12.07
C ARG A 30 -11.18 -7.38 -12.11
N CYS A 31 -10.36 -7.01 -11.13
CA CYS A 31 -9.60 -5.77 -11.15
C CYS A 31 -8.67 -5.70 -12.39
N GLU A 32 -7.99 -6.79 -12.72
CA GLU A 32 -7.16 -6.86 -13.93
C GLU A 32 -7.99 -6.67 -15.21
N GLN A 33 -9.16 -7.30 -15.30
CA GLN A 33 -10.09 -7.15 -16.44
C GLN A 33 -10.62 -5.72 -16.57
N LEU A 34 -10.92 -5.05 -15.46
CA LEU A 34 -11.40 -3.67 -15.42
C LEU A 34 -10.31 -2.65 -15.76
N GLY A 35 -9.06 -3.06 -15.92
CA GLY A 35 -7.99 -2.17 -16.35
C GLY A 35 -7.24 -1.49 -15.21
N TYR A 36 -7.42 -1.91 -13.96
CA TYR A 36 -6.61 -1.41 -12.85
C TYR A 36 -5.13 -1.70 -13.07
N ASP A 37 -4.28 -0.78 -12.62
CA ASP A 37 -2.83 -0.87 -12.76
C ASP A 37 -2.20 -1.68 -11.61
N TRP A 38 -2.88 -1.75 -10.46
CA TRP A 38 -2.33 -2.25 -9.21
C TRP A 38 -3.38 -2.96 -8.36
N VAL A 39 -3.02 -4.07 -7.71
CA VAL A 39 -3.81 -4.75 -6.67
C VAL A 39 -2.93 -5.02 -5.48
N SER A 40 -3.45 -4.81 -4.29
CA SER A 40 -2.71 -5.05 -3.05
C SER A 40 -3.56 -5.70 -1.97
N ASP A 41 -2.89 -6.47 -1.11
CA ASP A 41 -3.41 -6.97 0.16
C ASP A 41 -2.76 -6.27 1.36
N PHE A 42 -3.05 -6.76 2.58
CA PHE A 42 -2.38 -6.35 3.81
C PHE A 42 -1.92 -7.56 4.65
N ASP A 43 -1.05 -7.29 5.62
CA ASP A 43 -0.35 -8.30 6.40
C ASP A 43 -0.83 -8.32 7.85
N HIS A 44 -1.90 -9.09 8.11
CA HIS A 44 -2.46 -9.34 9.43
C HIS A 44 -2.78 -10.82 9.61
N PHE A 45 -2.82 -11.29 10.85
CA PHE A 45 -3.19 -12.66 11.21
C PHE A 45 -4.62 -12.78 11.72
N TYR A 46 -5.27 -11.64 12.01
CA TYR A 46 -6.67 -11.52 12.38
C TYR A 46 -7.35 -10.45 11.54
N PRO A 47 -8.67 -10.58 11.31
CA PRO A 47 -9.42 -9.51 10.70
C PRO A 47 -9.34 -8.22 11.51
N ILE A 48 -9.00 -7.11 10.85
CA ILE A 48 -8.94 -5.77 11.44
C ILE A 48 -10.20 -4.94 11.18
N HIS A 49 -11.08 -5.47 10.34
CA HIS A 49 -12.37 -4.88 9.99
C HIS A 49 -13.45 -5.98 9.94
N SER A 50 -14.70 -5.60 10.15
CA SER A 50 -15.85 -6.50 10.15
C SER A 50 -15.79 -7.53 11.29
N ASP A 51 -16.11 -8.80 11.06
CA ASP A 51 -16.11 -9.85 12.09
C ASP A 51 -14.67 -10.20 12.52
N PRO A 52 -14.25 -9.90 13.76
CA PRO A 52 -12.90 -10.21 14.25
C PRO A 52 -12.65 -11.71 14.46
N ALA A 53 -13.69 -12.55 14.45
CA ALA A 53 -13.59 -14.01 14.57
C ALA A 53 -13.60 -14.71 13.19
N GLY A 54 -13.74 -13.96 12.13
CA GLY A 54 -13.77 -14.49 10.77
C GLY A 54 -12.41 -14.96 10.26
N PRO A 55 -12.38 -15.57 9.08
CA PRO A 55 -11.14 -16.03 8.47
C PRO A 55 -10.22 -14.88 8.07
N GLN A 56 -8.91 -15.11 8.21
CA GLN A 56 -7.84 -14.23 7.74
C GLN A 56 -6.78 -15.10 7.06
N PHE A 57 -6.42 -14.75 5.82
CA PHE A 57 -5.30 -15.40 5.13
C PHE A 57 -4.00 -14.61 5.32
N GLU A 58 -2.87 -15.32 5.31
CA GLU A 58 -1.54 -14.73 5.48
C GLU A 58 -1.10 -13.97 4.22
N GLY A 59 -0.67 -12.71 4.39
CA GLY A 59 -0.45 -11.76 3.30
C GLY A 59 0.60 -12.19 2.28
N MET A 60 1.80 -12.62 2.70
CA MET A 60 2.88 -12.99 1.75
C MET A 60 2.57 -14.27 0.97
N THR A 61 1.89 -15.21 1.58
CA THR A 61 1.43 -16.44 0.91
C THR A 61 0.38 -16.09 -0.16
N LEU A 62 -0.56 -15.21 0.17
CA LEU A 62 -1.54 -14.74 -0.81
C LEU A 62 -0.94 -13.86 -1.90
N LEU A 63 0.03 -13.00 -1.57
CA LEU A 63 0.74 -12.22 -2.56
C LEU A 63 1.42 -13.12 -3.61
N SER A 64 1.97 -14.27 -3.19
CA SER A 64 2.50 -15.27 -4.13
C SER A 64 1.43 -15.83 -5.05
N ALA A 65 0.24 -16.14 -4.51
CA ALA A 65 -0.89 -16.62 -5.30
C ALA A 65 -1.42 -15.52 -6.25
N MET A 66 -1.53 -14.27 -5.77
CA MET A 66 -1.90 -13.11 -6.60
C MET A 66 -0.96 -12.96 -7.78
N ALA A 67 0.35 -13.01 -7.54
CA ALA A 67 1.38 -12.93 -8.57
C ALA A 67 1.26 -14.05 -9.63
N ALA A 68 0.91 -15.26 -9.19
CA ALA A 68 0.77 -16.42 -10.09
C ALA A 68 -0.55 -16.43 -10.88
N HIS A 69 -1.62 -15.83 -10.36
CA HIS A 69 -2.93 -15.84 -11.01
C HIS A 69 -3.20 -14.61 -11.89
N THR A 70 -2.41 -13.55 -11.77
CA THR A 70 -2.53 -12.32 -12.56
C THR A 70 -1.41 -12.21 -13.60
N ASN A 71 -1.58 -11.39 -14.63
CA ASN A 71 -0.62 -11.29 -15.73
C ASN A 71 -0.13 -9.85 -15.97
N ARG A 72 -0.91 -8.83 -15.60
CA ARG A 72 -0.65 -7.43 -15.93
C ARG A 72 -0.57 -6.51 -14.71
N VAL A 73 -1.51 -6.66 -13.78
CA VAL A 73 -1.55 -5.79 -12.59
C VAL A 73 -0.28 -5.96 -11.75
N ARG A 74 0.22 -4.86 -11.22
CA ARG A 74 1.26 -4.92 -10.20
C ARG A 74 0.69 -5.49 -8.91
N CYS A 75 1.49 -6.27 -8.23
CA CYS A 75 1.11 -6.99 -7.02
C CYS A 75 1.83 -6.38 -5.82
N ALA A 76 1.11 -6.02 -4.78
CA ALA A 76 1.69 -5.41 -3.60
C ALA A 76 1.07 -5.92 -2.30
N VAL A 77 1.79 -5.70 -1.20
CA VAL A 77 1.24 -5.77 0.16
C VAL A 77 1.42 -4.41 0.82
N LEU A 78 0.36 -3.85 1.37
CA LEU A 78 0.35 -2.52 1.98
C LEU A 78 -0.18 -2.58 3.42
N VAL A 79 0.69 -2.69 4.40
CA VAL A 79 2.14 -2.90 4.33
C VAL A 79 2.52 -4.02 5.28
N LEU A 80 3.63 -4.70 5.01
CA LEU A 80 4.17 -5.75 5.89
C LEU A 80 4.59 -5.18 7.24
N GLY A 81 4.25 -5.88 8.31
CA GLY A 81 4.76 -5.59 9.64
C GLY A 81 6.22 -6.03 9.80
N VAL A 82 7.13 -5.09 10.07
CA VAL A 82 8.56 -5.38 10.24
C VAL A 82 8.86 -6.38 11.35
N THR A 83 7.92 -6.57 12.27
CA THR A 83 8.04 -7.48 13.42
C THR A 83 7.73 -8.94 13.10
N TYR A 84 7.07 -9.22 11.96
CA TYR A 84 6.57 -10.57 11.67
C TYR A 84 7.60 -11.48 11.03
N ARG A 85 8.55 -10.92 10.27
CA ARG A 85 9.54 -11.71 9.51
C ARG A 85 10.92 -11.10 9.60
N HIS A 86 11.93 -11.97 9.64
CA HIS A 86 13.32 -11.52 9.53
C HIS A 86 13.56 -10.90 8.13
N PRO A 87 14.18 -9.70 8.02
CA PRO A 87 14.30 -8.98 6.76
C PRO A 87 15.06 -9.76 5.67
N ALA A 88 16.02 -10.59 6.02
CA ALA A 88 16.71 -11.42 5.03
C ALA A 88 15.81 -12.52 4.44
N VAL A 89 14.93 -13.10 5.25
CA VAL A 89 13.93 -14.07 4.77
C VAL A 89 12.91 -13.35 3.88
N LEU A 90 12.46 -12.17 4.32
CA LEU A 90 11.53 -11.35 3.55
C LEU A 90 12.11 -10.92 2.20
N ALA A 91 13.40 -10.52 2.15
CA ALA A 91 14.10 -10.21 0.90
C ALA A 91 14.09 -11.39 -0.08
N ASN A 92 14.29 -12.61 0.43
CA ASN A 92 14.27 -13.84 -0.37
C ASN A 92 12.86 -14.17 -0.88
N MET A 93 11.84 -14.06 -0.01
CA MET A 93 10.43 -14.23 -0.40
C MET A 93 10.05 -13.23 -1.50
N ALA A 94 10.41 -11.96 -1.33
CA ALA A 94 10.11 -10.92 -2.31
C ALA A 94 10.81 -11.16 -3.66
N ALA A 95 12.09 -11.55 -3.68
CA ALA A 95 12.76 -11.90 -4.91
C ALA A 95 12.08 -13.10 -5.63
N THR A 96 11.65 -14.10 -4.86
CA THR A 96 10.89 -15.24 -5.41
C THR A 96 9.56 -14.79 -6.03
N ILE A 97 8.79 -13.97 -5.32
CA ILE A 97 7.51 -13.45 -5.83
C ILE A 97 7.73 -12.55 -7.06
N ASP A 98 8.82 -11.79 -7.08
CA ASP A 98 9.16 -10.98 -8.25
C ASP A 98 9.40 -11.83 -9.50
N HIS A 99 10.08 -12.98 -9.36
CA HIS A 99 10.19 -13.97 -10.43
C HIS A 99 8.84 -14.57 -10.83
N VAL A 100 8.02 -14.97 -9.86
CA VAL A 100 6.67 -15.53 -10.12
C VAL A 100 5.79 -14.54 -10.86
N SER A 101 5.87 -13.26 -10.51
CA SER A 101 5.10 -12.21 -11.14
C SER A 101 5.67 -11.73 -12.49
N GLY A 102 6.90 -12.11 -12.83
CA GLY A 102 7.60 -11.55 -14.00
C GLY A 102 7.93 -10.07 -13.84
N GLY A 103 8.33 -9.62 -12.64
CA GLY A 103 8.76 -8.24 -12.38
C GLY A 103 7.61 -7.27 -12.06
N ARG A 104 6.50 -7.74 -11.46
CA ARG A 104 5.35 -6.90 -11.12
C ARG A 104 5.20 -6.63 -9.61
N LEU A 105 6.13 -7.13 -8.78
CA LEU A 105 6.07 -6.92 -7.33
C LEU A 105 6.40 -5.48 -6.94
N GLU A 106 5.69 -4.96 -5.94
CA GLU A 106 6.04 -3.77 -5.15
C GLU A 106 5.95 -4.14 -3.67
N LEU A 107 7.07 -4.06 -2.94
CA LEU A 107 7.13 -4.54 -1.56
C LEU A 107 6.82 -3.41 -0.58
N GLY A 108 5.69 -3.49 0.12
CA GLY A 108 5.31 -2.52 1.14
C GLY A 108 5.79 -2.91 2.53
N MET A 109 6.36 -1.95 3.26
CA MET A 109 6.90 -2.12 4.61
C MET A 109 6.37 -1.06 5.56
N GLY A 110 6.14 -1.47 6.82
CA GLY A 110 5.71 -0.59 7.90
C GLY A 110 6.16 -1.07 9.28
N ALA A 111 5.96 -0.23 10.29
CA ALA A 111 6.43 -0.49 11.66
C ALA A 111 5.54 -1.43 12.47
N ALA A 112 4.49 -2.01 11.89
CA ALA A 112 3.41 -2.73 12.57
C ALA A 112 2.64 -1.85 13.58
N TRP A 113 1.42 -2.24 13.93
CA TRP A 113 0.59 -1.47 14.84
C TRP A 113 -0.38 -2.31 15.67
N PHE A 114 -0.79 -3.50 15.19
CA PHE A 114 -1.83 -4.29 15.82
C PHE A 114 -1.22 -5.19 16.91
N GLU A 115 -1.24 -4.70 18.14
CA GLU A 115 -0.60 -5.34 19.30
C GLU A 115 -1.22 -6.70 19.65
N LEU A 116 -2.56 -6.84 19.53
CA LEU A 116 -3.29 -8.06 19.87
C LEU A 116 -2.75 -9.30 19.15
N GLU A 117 -2.49 -9.23 17.87
CA GLU A 117 -1.98 -10.38 17.11
C GLU A 117 -0.54 -10.75 17.51
N HIS A 118 0.28 -9.78 17.88
CA HIS A 118 1.61 -10.03 18.42
C HIS A 118 1.54 -10.78 19.75
N GLU A 119 0.68 -10.31 20.66
CA GLU A 119 0.47 -10.95 21.94
C GLU A 119 -0.01 -12.40 21.77
N GLN A 120 -1.02 -12.62 20.95
CA GLN A 120 -1.64 -13.93 20.78
C GLN A 120 -0.75 -14.93 20.04
N TYR A 121 0.07 -14.46 19.09
CA TYR A 121 1.03 -15.32 18.37
C TYR A 121 2.38 -15.43 19.07
N GLY A 122 2.58 -14.74 20.20
CA GLY A 122 3.86 -14.74 20.92
C GLY A 122 4.98 -14.02 20.14
N ILE A 123 4.62 -13.11 19.23
CA ILE A 123 5.56 -12.30 18.46
C ILE A 123 5.94 -11.07 19.31
N PRO A 124 7.23 -10.76 19.50
CA PRO A 124 7.62 -9.57 20.26
C PRO A 124 7.05 -8.29 19.65
N PHE A 125 6.46 -7.42 20.52
CA PHE A 125 5.96 -6.10 20.12
C PHE A 125 6.70 -5.00 20.88
N PRO A 126 7.91 -4.63 20.46
CA PRO A 126 8.70 -3.61 21.14
C PRO A 126 8.06 -2.21 20.95
N ARG A 127 8.51 -1.25 21.78
CA ARG A 127 8.06 0.15 21.68
C ARG A 127 8.26 0.69 20.27
N ILE A 128 7.40 1.62 19.86
CA ILE A 128 7.38 2.19 18.50
C ILE A 128 8.76 2.68 18.03
N GLY A 129 9.57 3.28 18.90
CA GLY A 129 10.93 3.71 18.55
C GLY A 129 11.82 2.54 18.08
N ALA A 130 11.75 1.40 18.77
CA ALA A 130 12.49 0.21 18.39
C ALA A 130 11.95 -0.41 17.08
N ARG A 131 10.62 -0.43 16.88
CA ARG A 131 10.04 -0.89 15.61
C ARG A 131 10.43 0.00 14.43
N MET A 132 10.58 1.31 14.66
CA MET A 132 11.08 2.22 13.63
C MET A 132 12.57 2.00 13.34
N ASP A 133 13.39 1.69 14.36
CA ASP A 133 14.80 1.27 14.16
C ASP A 133 14.85 -0.04 13.36
N MET A 134 13.99 -1.02 13.69
CA MET A 134 13.88 -2.27 12.92
C MET A 134 13.47 -2.04 11.47
N LEU A 135 12.54 -1.12 11.20
CA LEU A 135 12.10 -0.80 9.84
C LEU A 135 13.24 -0.19 9.01
N ASP A 136 14.00 0.71 9.60
CA ASP A 136 15.16 1.33 8.96
C ASP A 136 16.23 0.28 8.61
N GLU A 137 16.64 -0.55 9.59
CA GLU A 137 17.60 -1.64 9.36
C GLU A 137 17.08 -2.65 8.32
N ALA A 138 15.79 -2.99 8.35
CA ALA A 138 15.19 -3.91 7.40
C ALA A 138 15.23 -3.39 5.96
N CYS A 139 14.96 -2.11 5.74
CA CYS A 139 15.06 -1.50 4.41
C CYS A 139 16.49 -1.58 3.86
N GLN A 140 17.49 -1.29 4.70
CA GLN A 140 18.91 -1.38 4.33
C GLN A 140 19.31 -2.82 3.97
N ILE A 141 18.94 -3.80 4.81
CA ILE A 141 19.23 -5.23 4.60
C ILE A 141 18.60 -5.73 3.31
N ILE A 142 17.31 -5.44 3.11
CA ILE A 142 16.55 -5.88 1.94
C ILE A 142 17.18 -5.30 0.65
N ARG A 143 17.44 -4.00 0.62
CA ARG A 143 18.07 -3.35 -0.53
C ARG A 143 19.45 -3.91 -0.81
N SER A 144 20.27 -4.14 0.22
CA SER A 144 21.62 -4.71 0.07
C SER A 144 21.55 -6.14 -0.48
N LEU A 145 20.68 -7.00 0.04
CA LEU A 145 20.53 -8.38 -0.43
C LEU A 145 20.06 -8.45 -1.90
N TRP A 146 19.22 -7.50 -2.34
CA TRP A 146 18.77 -7.46 -3.73
C TRP A 146 19.85 -6.99 -4.72
N THR A 147 20.80 -6.17 -4.26
CA THR A 147 21.74 -5.48 -5.16
C THR A 147 23.19 -5.94 -5.02
N GLN A 148 23.60 -6.42 -3.85
CA GLN A 148 24.99 -6.82 -3.60
C GLN A 148 25.20 -8.33 -3.75
N ALA A 149 26.40 -8.75 -4.16
CA ALA A 149 26.78 -10.17 -4.25
C ALA A 149 26.75 -10.85 -2.86
N THR A 150 27.18 -10.13 -1.84
CA THR A 150 27.18 -10.54 -0.43
C THR A 150 26.77 -9.34 0.45
N THR A 151 26.05 -9.63 1.52
CA THR A 151 25.59 -8.63 2.50
C THR A 151 26.08 -9.04 3.88
N SER A 152 26.86 -8.19 4.53
CA SER A 152 27.10 -8.21 5.98
C SER A 152 26.49 -6.96 6.59
N PHE A 153 25.82 -7.09 7.74
CA PHE A 153 25.14 -6.00 8.42
C PHE A 153 25.26 -6.17 9.94
N GLU A 154 25.69 -5.14 10.64
CA GLU A 154 25.80 -5.11 12.11
C GLU A 154 24.88 -4.03 12.65
N GLY A 155 23.58 -4.33 12.76
CA GLY A 155 22.58 -3.45 13.31
C GLY A 155 22.31 -3.70 14.78
N LYS A 156 21.45 -2.89 15.34
CA LYS A 156 20.96 -3.00 16.72
C LYS A 156 19.96 -4.17 16.87
N HIS A 157 19.19 -4.44 15.83
CA HIS A 157 18.10 -5.42 15.83
C HIS A 157 18.41 -6.61 14.93
N PHE A 158 19.14 -6.41 13.86
CA PHE A 158 19.46 -7.46 12.90
C PHE A 158 20.96 -7.54 12.65
N GLN A 159 21.44 -8.76 12.45
CA GLN A 159 22.85 -9.02 12.13
C GLN A 159 22.93 -10.06 11.01
N LEU A 160 23.70 -9.76 9.97
CA LEU A 160 23.97 -10.66 8.86
C LEU A 160 25.50 -10.78 8.68
N LYS A 161 25.95 -11.99 8.32
CA LYS A 161 27.35 -12.26 8.01
C LYS A 161 27.43 -12.96 6.67
N ASP A 162 28.05 -12.31 5.69
CA ASP A 162 28.32 -12.82 4.34
C ASP A 162 27.08 -13.47 3.68
N ALA A 163 25.89 -12.91 3.98
CA ALA A 163 24.63 -13.44 3.48
C ALA A 163 24.53 -13.24 1.96
N ARG A 164 24.03 -14.26 1.27
CA ARG A 164 23.80 -14.27 -0.17
C ARG A 164 22.32 -14.49 -0.45
N LEU A 165 21.83 -13.80 -1.46
CA LEU A 165 20.50 -14.00 -2.02
C LEU A 165 20.64 -14.22 -3.53
N GLU A 166 20.25 -15.40 -4.00
CA GLU A 166 20.17 -15.77 -5.40
C GLU A 166 18.94 -16.67 -5.62
N PRO A 167 18.18 -16.45 -6.70
CA PRO A 167 18.38 -15.40 -7.71
C PRO A 167 18.07 -14.01 -7.18
N LYS A 168 18.67 -12.99 -7.76
CA LYS A 168 18.28 -11.58 -7.53
C LYS A 168 16.86 -11.33 -8.07
N PRO A 169 16.14 -10.28 -7.64
CA PRO A 169 14.90 -9.88 -8.29
C PRO A 169 15.03 -9.76 -9.81
N VAL A 170 13.93 -9.99 -10.53
CA VAL A 170 13.87 -9.81 -11.99
C VAL A 170 13.93 -8.33 -12.35
N GLN A 171 13.31 -7.47 -11.53
CA GLN A 171 13.37 -6.04 -11.70
C GLN A 171 14.78 -5.52 -11.38
N ASP A 172 15.36 -4.69 -12.24
CA ASP A 172 16.63 -4.00 -11.96
C ASP A 172 16.55 -3.15 -10.69
N HIS A 173 15.35 -2.63 -10.40
CA HIS A 173 15.02 -1.93 -9.17
C HIS A 173 13.63 -2.36 -8.68
N LEU A 174 13.58 -3.25 -7.68
CA LEU A 174 12.33 -3.65 -7.04
C LEU A 174 11.88 -2.55 -6.08
N PRO A 175 10.67 -1.95 -6.29
CA PRO A 175 10.24 -0.83 -5.47
C PRO A 175 9.94 -1.21 -4.02
N LEU A 176 10.41 -0.38 -3.08
CA LEU A 176 10.01 -0.39 -1.68
C LEU A 176 8.93 0.67 -1.44
N VAL A 177 7.77 0.23 -0.98
CA VAL A 177 6.69 1.11 -0.51
C VAL A 177 6.79 1.25 1.00
N ILE A 178 6.87 2.47 1.51
CA ILE A 178 6.83 2.72 2.95
C ILE A 178 5.46 3.31 3.31
N GLY A 179 4.74 2.61 4.19
CA GLY A 179 3.42 3.03 4.65
C GLY A 179 3.45 3.80 5.96
N GLY A 180 2.58 4.81 6.04
CA GLY A 180 2.37 5.61 7.24
C GLY A 180 2.72 7.08 7.08
N ALA A 181 2.32 7.90 8.08
CA ALA A 181 2.39 9.37 8.02
C ALA A 181 3.15 10.02 9.19
N GLY A 182 3.94 9.24 9.91
CA GLY A 182 4.72 9.74 11.06
C GLY A 182 5.86 10.67 10.62
N GLU A 183 5.76 11.95 10.97
CA GLU A 183 6.65 13.01 10.47
C GLU A 183 8.13 12.81 10.81
N ARG A 184 8.41 12.41 12.04
CA ARG A 184 9.81 12.35 12.56
C ARG A 184 10.59 11.13 12.07
N ARG A 185 9.95 10.00 11.91
CA ARG A 185 10.60 8.72 11.64
C ARG A 185 10.13 8.10 10.32
N THR A 186 8.82 7.98 10.11
CA THR A 186 8.32 7.32 8.90
C THR A 186 8.72 8.11 7.66
N LEU A 187 8.46 9.43 7.61
CA LEU A 187 8.84 10.24 6.45
C LEU A 187 10.35 10.36 6.27
N ARG A 188 11.14 10.23 7.36
CA ARG A 188 12.59 10.13 7.26
C ARG A 188 13.03 8.83 6.57
N ILE A 189 12.45 7.68 6.96
CA ILE A 189 12.70 6.37 6.34
C ILE A 189 12.23 6.36 4.87
N VAL A 190 11.10 7.01 4.57
CA VAL A 190 10.67 7.21 3.16
C VAL A 190 11.76 7.94 2.37
N ALA A 191 12.27 9.05 2.90
CA ALA A 191 13.31 9.84 2.23
C ALA A 191 14.61 9.05 2.01
N GLU A 192 15.00 8.20 2.96
CA GLU A 192 16.24 7.42 2.92
C GLU A 192 16.12 6.17 2.04
N HIS A 193 14.97 5.46 2.07
CA HIS A 193 14.87 4.11 1.51
C HIS A 193 13.65 3.89 0.59
N GLY A 194 12.56 4.66 0.77
CA GLY A 194 11.30 4.42 0.07
C GLY A 194 11.33 4.89 -1.37
N ASP A 195 10.85 4.07 -2.27
CA ASP A 195 10.59 4.48 -3.66
C ASP A 195 9.18 5.05 -3.80
N ILE A 196 8.26 4.54 -2.98
CA ILE A 196 6.87 4.97 -2.92
C ILE A 196 6.53 5.27 -1.45
N TRP A 197 5.90 6.41 -1.21
CA TRP A 197 5.27 6.73 0.07
C TRP A 197 3.76 6.50 -0.03
N ASN A 198 3.21 5.61 0.82
CA ASN A 198 1.78 5.36 0.89
C ASN A 198 1.17 5.92 2.17
N THR A 199 0.05 6.63 2.03
CA THR A 199 -0.76 7.12 3.15
C THR A 199 -2.24 7.10 2.79
N PHE A 200 -3.11 7.46 3.74
CA PHE A 200 -4.55 7.46 3.55
C PHE A 200 -5.07 8.84 3.14
N TYR A 201 -6.15 8.84 2.36
CA TYR A 201 -6.96 10.02 2.08
C TYR A 201 -7.53 10.61 3.38
N GLY A 202 -7.58 11.94 3.47
CA GLY A 202 -8.07 12.65 4.63
C GLY A 202 -8.16 14.17 4.37
N ASP A 203 -7.54 14.96 5.24
CA ASP A 203 -7.44 16.40 5.09
C ASP A 203 -6.31 16.78 4.13
N GLU A 204 -6.62 17.59 3.10
CA GLU A 204 -5.66 18.00 2.07
C GLU A 204 -4.57 18.93 2.61
N ASP A 205 -4.91 19.81 3.57
CA ASP A 205 -3.91 20.70 4.18
C ASP A 205 -2.94 19.91 5.06
N GLU A 206 -3.43 18.90 5.79
CA GLU A 206 -2.57 17.97 6.51
C GLU A 206 -1.66 17.20 5.54
N TYR A 207 -2.19 16.74 4.41
CA TYR A 207 -1.38 16.06 3.40
C TYR A 207 -0.30 16.97 2.82
N ARG A 208 -0.62 18.21 2.49
CA ARG A 208 0.33 19.24 2.03
C ARG A 208 1.45 19.45 3.04
N HIS A 209 1.10 19.59 4.33
CA HIS A 209 2.08 19.67 5.40
C HIS A 209 3.02 18.45 5.44
N LYS A 210 2.49 17.23 5.26
CA LYS A 210 3.31 16.01 5.21
C LYS A 210 4.28 16.01 4.01
N LEU A 211 3.85 16.53 2.86
CA LEU A 211 4.73 16.69 1.70
C LEU A 211 5.90 17.64 2.00
N ASP A 212 5.64 18.76 2.71
CA ASP A 212 6.69 19.69 3.11
C ASP A 212 7.69 19.04 4.09
N VAL A 213 7.19 18.19 5.01
CA VAL A 213 8.05 17.43 5.92
C VAL A 213 8.90 16.42 5.15
N LEU A 214 8.29 15.67 4.22
CA LEU A 214 9.01 14.72 3.37
C LEU A 214 10.08 15.41 2.54
N ALA A 215 9.77 16.55 1.92
CA ALA A 215 10.71 17.34 1.12
C ALA A 215 11.93 17.78 1.94
N ARG A 216 11.72 18.22 3.19
CA ARG A 216 12.83 18.55 4.10
C ARG A 216 13.72 17.34 4.39
N HIS A 217 13.12 16.17 4.71
CA HIS A 217 13.89 14.95 4.93
C HIS A 217 14.66 14.51 3.68
N CYS A 218 14.07 14.64 2.49
CA CYS A 218 14.75 14.36 1.23
C CYS A 218 15.96 15.28 1.05
N THR A 219 15.80 16.58 1.31
CA THR A 219 16.91 17.56 1.28
C THR A 219 18.03 17.18 2.24
N ASP A 220 17.68 16.78 3.47
CA ASP A 220 18.67 16.39 4.51
C ASP A 220 19.50 15.16 4.11
N VAL A 221 18.97 14.29 3.23
CA VAL A 221 19.68 13.09 2.73
C VAL A 221 20.24 13.29 1.31
N GLY A 222 20.11 14.47 0.74
CA GLY A 222 20.61 14.78 -0.60
C GLY A 222 19.83 14.11 -1.73
N ARG A 223 18.53 13.85 -1.53
CA ARG A 223 17.61 13.22 -2.51
C ARG A 223 16.61 14.23 -3.03
N ASP A 224 16.26 14.12 -4.33
CA ASP A 224 15.15 14.91 -4.89
C ASP A 224 13.80 14.34 -4.36
N PRO A 225 12.92 15.17 -3.77
CA PRO A 225 11.57 14.74 -3.38
C PRO A 225 10.73 14.17 -4.54
N ALA A 226 11.05 14.52 -5.78
CA ALA A 226 10.41 13.99 -6.98
C ALA A 226 10.76 12.51 -7.25
N ASP A 227 11.88 12.01 -6.71
CA ASP A 227 12.25 10.60 -6.79
C ASP A 227 11.41 9.69 -5.87
N VAL A 228 10.61 10.28 -4.99
CA VAL A 228 9.64 9.54 -4.17
C VAL A 228 8.26 9.65 -4.80
N ARG A 229 7.73 8.55 -5.31
CA ARG A 229 6.36 8.50 -5.81
C ARG A 229 5.36 8.54 -4.63
N LYS A 230 4.30 9.30 -4.77
CA LYS A 230 3.25 9.46 -3.75
C LYS A 230 2.08 8.57 -4.11
N SER A 231 1.64 7.76 -3.15
CA SER A 231 0.52 6.84 -3.24
C SER A 231 -0.51 7.15 -2.16
N LEU A 232 -1.77 7.25 -2.55
CA LEU A 232 -2.88 7.58 -1.67
C LEU A 232 -3.90 6.45 -1.67
N THR A 233 -4.16 5.87 -0.50
CA THR A 233 -5.27 4.94 -0.32
C THR A 233 -6.51 5.73 0.09
N PHE A 234 -7.58 5.67 -0.69
CA PHE A 234 -8.85 6.32 -0.42
C PHE A 234 -9.97 5.29 -0.31
N ARG A 235 -11.05 5.66 0.39
CA ARG A 235 -12.30 4.90 0.42
C ARG A 235 -13.37 5.67 -0.31
N ALA A 236 -14.25 4.97 -1.00
CA ALA A 236 -15.38 5.59 -1.68
C ALA A 236 -16.62 4.69 -1.62
N ILE A 237 -17.78 5.34 -1.69
CA ILE A 237 -19.09 4.73 -2.01
C ILE A 237 -19.68 5.60 -3.10
N LEU A 238 -19.68 5.06 -4.33
CA LEU A 238 -20.08 5.81 -5.52
C LEU A 238 -21.35 5.25 -6.14
N ASP A 239 -22.15 6.17 -6.65
CA ASP A 239 -23.31 5.89 -7.50
C ASP A 239 -23.44 7.01 -8.55
N GLU A 240 -24.14 6.77 -9.66
CA GLU A 240 -24.48 7.84 -10.61
C GLU A 240 -25.41 8.88 -9.99
N ASP A 241 -26.21 8.49 -9.00
CA ASP A 241 -27.05 9.37 -8.19
C ASP A 241 -26.42 9.57 -6.80
N GLU A 242 -26.10 10.84 -6.46
CA GLU A 242 -25.50 11.22 -5.18
C GLU A 242 -26.36 10.77 -3.98
N GLN A 243 -27.69 10.87 -4.09
CA GLN A 243 -28.57 10.49 -2.99
C GLN A 243 -28.52 8.98 -2.73
N VAL A 244 -28.45 8.17 -3.79
CA VAL A 244 -28.29 6.71 -3.69
C VAL A 244 -26.94 6.38 -3.03
N ALA A 245 -25.86 7.02 -3.43
CA ALA A 245 -24.55 6.84 -2.79
C ALA A 245 -24.59 7.16 -1.29
N ARG A 246 -25.23 8.28 -0.92
CA ARG A 246 -25.40 8.70 0.48
C ARG A 246 -26.24 7.71 1.29
N ASP A 247 -27.32 7.21 0.73
CA ASP A 247 -28.21 6.26 1.40
C ASP A 247 -27.51 4.91 1.59
N ARG A 248 -26.72 4.45 0.62
CA ARG A 248 -25.84 3.27 0.76
C ARG A 248 -24.81 3.47 1.88
N ALA A 249 -24.15 4.62 1.93
CA ALA A 249 -23.17 4.93 2.96
C ALA A 249 -23.80 4.93 4.36
N ARG A 250 -24.99 5.53 4.52
CA ARG A 250 -25.74 5.52 5.79
C ARG A 250 -26.16 4.10 6.20
N SER A 251 -26.63 3.31 5.25
CA SER A 251 -27.00 1.90 5.51
C SER A 251 -25.83 1.07 6.03
N LEU A 252 -24.62 1.32 5.53
CA LEU A 252 -23.43 0.56 5.89
C LEU A 252 -22.77 1.07 7.19
N HIS A 253 -22.85 2.38 7.47
CA HIS A 253 -22.05 3.01 8.51
C HIS A 253 -22.84 3.77 9.56
N GLY A 254 -24.17 3.84 9.43
CA GLY A 254 -25.08 4.53 10.35
C GLY A 254 -25.62 5.84 9.82
N ASP A 255 -26.79 6.25 10.32
CA ASP A 255 -27.47 7.49 9.98
C ASP A 255 -27.64 8.35 11.26
N PRO A 256 -27.05 9.57 11.31
CA PRO A 256 -26.21 10.18 10.26
C PRO A 256 -24.86 9.47 10.10
N LEU A 257 -24.25 9.64 8.92
CA LEU A 257 -22.89 9.14 8.68
C LEU A 257 -21.93 9.77 9.72
N PRO A 258 -21.10 8.98 10.42
CA PRO A 258 -20.16 9.54 11.39
C PRO A 258 -19.21 10.56 10.75
N GLU A 259 -19.05 11.74 11.37
CA GLU A 259 -18.23 12.86 10.86
C GLU A 259 -16.81 12.42 10.48
N ARG A 260 -16.22 11.50 11.24
CA ARG A 260 -14.91 10.93 10.91
C ARG A 260 -14.90 10.24 9.55
N LEU A 261 -15.95 9.49 9.23
CA LEU A 261 -16.05 8.78 7.94
C LEU A 261 -16.33 9.75 6.80
N GLU A 262 -17.11 10.79 7.01
CA GLU A 262 -17.31 11.87 6.01
C GLU A 262 -16.00 12.53 5.58
N LYS A 263 -15.04 12.66 6.52
CA LYS A 263 -13.71 13.22 6.23
C LYS A 263 -12.74 12.23 5.57
N MET A 264 -12.93 10.92 5.81
CA MET A 264 -12.01 9.87 5.38
C MET A 264 -12.52 9.06 4.19
N MET A 265 -13.71 9.36 3.68
CA MET A 265 -14.36 8.62 2.60
C MET A 265 -15.00 9.58 1.60
N ILE A 266 -14.94 9.22 0.35
CA ILE A 266 -15.65 9.95 -0.72
C ILE A 266 -17.01 9.26 -0.93
N VAL A 267 -18.09 9.99 -0.68
CA VAL A 267 -19.46 9.52 -0.91
C VAL A 267 -20.13 10.46 -1.91
N GLY A 268 -20.55 9.94 -3.07
CA GLY A 268 -21.16 10.76 -4.11
C GLY A 268 -21.05 10.16 -5.51
N THR A 269 -21.02 11.04 -6.51
CA THR A 269 -20.90 10.63 -7.91
C THR A 269 -19.45 10.46 -8.35
N PRO A 270 -19.20 9.79 -9.50
CA PRO A 270 -17.87 9.71 -10.10
C PRO A 270 -17.21 11.08 -10.31
N GLU A 271 -17.97 12.10 -10.72
CA GLU A 271 -17.46 13.46 -10.94
C GLU A 271 -16.99 14.10 -9.64
N GLN A 272 -17.76 13.95 -8.56
CA GLN A 272 -17.36 14.41 -7.22
C GLN A 272 -16.11 13.69 -6.71
N CYS A 273 -15.97 12.39 -7.03
CA CYS A 273 -14.76 11.64 -6.73
C CYS A 273 -13.54 12.18 -7.50
N VAL A 274 -13.68 12.45 -8.79
CA VAL A 274 -12.63 13.06 -9.61
C VAL A 274 -12.21 14.41 -9.05
N GLU A 275 -13.16 15.29 -8.70
CA GLU A 275 -12.87 16.61 -8.12
C GLU A 275 -12.03 16.49 -6.84
N ARG A 276 -12.41 15.58 -5.94
CA ARG A 276 -11.68 15.33 -4.68
C ARG A 276 -10.28 14.78 -4.91
N LEU A 277 -10.13 13.82 -5.82
CA LEU A 277 -8.82 13.22 -6.11
C LEU A 277 -7.91 14.14 -6.92
N ARG A 278 -8.47 15.07 -7.71
CA ARG A 278 -7.70 16.06 -8.47
C ARG A 278 -6.84 16.94 -7.56
N GLY A 279 -7.36 17.40 -6.41
CA GLY A 279 -6.58 18.15 -5.44
C GLY A 279 -5.29 17.43 -5.04
N TYR A 280 -5.35 16.11 -4.84
CA TYR A 280 -4.17 15.30 -4.53
C TYR A 280 -3.27 15.06 -5.75
N ALA A 281 -3.84 14.88 -6.94
CA ALA A 281 -3.05 14.77 -8.17
C ALA A 281 -2.25 16.05 -8.42
N ASP A 282 -2.84 17.22 -8.19
CA ASP A 282 -2.17 18.52 -8.29
C ASP A 282 -1.03 18.69 -7.26
N LEU A 283 -1.11 17.96 -6.13
CA LEU A 283 -0.04 17.84 -5.13
C LEU A 283 1.03 16.78 -5.49
N GLY A 284 0.92 16.14 -6.64
CA GLY A 284 1.88 15.17 -7.15
C GLY A 284 1.62 13.72 -6.72
N VAL A 285 0.41 13.39 -6.27
CA VAL A 285 0.02 11.99 -6.08
C VAL A 285 -0.09 11.31 -7.44
N GLY A 286 0.66 10.23 -7.63
CA GLY A 286 0.66 9.45 -8.86
C GLY A 286 -0.08 8.12 -8.76
N ASP A 287 -0.33 7.62 -7.53
CA ASP A 287 -1.03 6.36 -7.30
C ASP A 287 -2.25 6.56 -6.42
N PHE A 288 -3.41 6.14 -6.91
CA PHE A 288 -4.67 6.15 -6.20
C PHE A 288 -5.17 4.71 -5.99
N LEU A 289 -5.28 4.27 -4.73
CA LEU A 289 -5.76 2.95 -4.38
C LEU A 289 -7.11 3.03 -3.70
N LEU A 290 -8.11 2.44 -4.34
CA LEU A 290 -9.43 2.28 -3.74
C LEU A 290 -9.36 1.20 -2.66
N GLY A 291 -9.56 1.60 -1.41
CA GLY A 291 -9.71 0.68 -0.29
C GLY A 291 -11.07 -0.04 -0.36
N SER A 292 -11.06 -1.33 -0.63
CA SER A 292 -12.25 -2.18 -0.67
C SER A 292 -12.27 -3.10 0.55
N MET A 293 -13.45 -3.29 1.11
CA MET A 293 -13.70 -4.20 2.24
C MET A 293 -14.63 -5.33 1.81
N THR A 294 -14.67 -6.39 2.61
CA THR A 294 -15.64 -7.47 2.45
C THR A 294 -16.93 -7.11 3.21
N PRO A 295 -18.13 -7.23 2.58
CA PRO A 295 -18.34 -7.62 1.18
C PRO A 295 -17.85 -6.57 0.18
N VAL A 296 -17.37 -7.04 -0.98
CA VAL A 296 -16.81 -6.18 -2.02
C VAL A 296 -17.89 -5.29 -2.64
N ASP A 297 -17.67 -3.99 -2.66
CA ASP A 297 -18.52 -3.02 -3.35
C ASP A 297 -18.14 -2.94 -4.85
N TRP A 298 -18.68 -3.88 -5.62
CA TRP A 298 -18.41 -3.97 -7.05
C TRP A 298 -18.82 -2.73 -7.83
N GLN A 299 -19.95 -2.13 -7.47
CA GLN A 299 -20.44 -0.92 -8.11
C GLN A 299 -19.42 0.23 -8.01
N THR A 300 -18.90 0.48 -6.81
CA THR A 300 -17.87 1.50 -6.64
C THR A 300 -16.58 1.13 -7.40
N ILE A 301 -16.15 -0.14 -7.37
CA ILE A 301 -14.96 -0.59 -8.11
C ILE A 301 -15.13 -0.35 -9.61
N GLU A 302 -16.28 -0.71 -10.18
CA GLU A 302 -16.57 -0.54 -11.61
C GLU A 302 -16.64 0.95 -11.99
N LEU A 303 -17.35 1.79 -11.21
CA LEU A 303 -17.41 3.24 -11.45
C LEU A 303 -16.05 3.92 -11.37
N VAL A 304 -15.19 3.49 -10.43
CA VAL A 304 -13.81 4.03 -10.38
C VAL A 304 -13.04 3.65 -11.63
N ALA A 305 -13.14 2.41 -12.10
CA ALA A 305 -12.42 1.94 -13.29
C ALA A 305 -12.93 2.59 -14.59
N GLU A 306 -14.26 2.72 -14.74
CA GLU A 306 -14.90 3.11 -15.99
C GLU A 306 -15.02 4.63 -16.14
N SER A 307 -15.15 5.37 -15.03
CA SER A 307 -15.43 6.80 -15.04
C SER A 307 -14.35 7.64 -14.35
N VAL A 308 -13.97 7.31 -13.10
CA VAL A 308 -13.05 8.14 -12.32
C VAL A 308 -11.63 8.08 -12.87
N ALA A 309 -11.08 6.87 -13.06
CA ALA A 309 -9.70 6.68 -13.46
C ALA A 309 -9.40 7.26 -14.85
N PRO A 310 -10.21 7.02 -15.89
CA PRO A 310 -9.98 7.62 -17.22
C PRO A 310 -10.05 9.15 -17.18
N THR A 311 -11.04 9.70 -16.46
CA THR A 311 -11.25 11.16 -16.38
C THR A 311 -10.08 11.85 -15.66
N LEU A 312 -9.61 11.30 -14.53
CA LEU A 312 -8.49 11.87 -13.80
C LEU A 312 -7.17 11.75 -14.60
N LYS A 313 -6.92 10.60 -15.23
CA LYS A 313 -5.74 10.39 -16.10
C LYS A 313 -5.71 11.42 -17.26
N ALA A 314 -6.85 11.66 -17.91
CA ALA A 314 -6.94 12.64 -18.98
C ALA A 314 -6.72 14.09 -18.51
N ALA A 315 -7.21 14.43 -17.31
CA ALA A 315 -7.10 15.77 -16.76
C ALA A 315 -5.67 16.18 -16.35
N VAL A 316 -4.81 15.23 -16.03
CA VAL A 316 -3.41 15.48 -15.61
C VAL A 316 -2.45 15.45 -16.81
N THR A 317 -2.83 14.82 -17.91
CA THR A 317 -2.04 14.80 -19.18
C THR A 317 -2.31 15.98 -20.10
N ALA A 318 -3.33 16.80 -19.82
CA ALA A 318 -3.72 17.99 -20.57
C ALA A 318 -3.05 19.26 -20.03
#